data_d44cc104ba7a87642bcd94eee9a1593f
#
_entry.id   d44cc104ba7a87642bcd94eee9a1593f
#
_cell.length_a   1.000
_cell.length_b   1.000
_cell.length_c   1.000
_cell.angle_alpha   90.00
_cell.angle_beta   90.00
_cell.angle_gamma   90.00
#
_symmetry.space_group_name_H-M   'P 1'
#
loop_
_entity.id
_entity.type
_entity.pdbx_description
1 polymer ?
#
loop_
_entity_poly.entity_id
_entity_poly.type
_entity_poly.pdbx_seq_one_letter_code
_entity_poly.pdbx_strand_id
1 'polypeptide(L)'
;GLQICNMQSTKLPAKGEFYFLVSHRFGDLAQGMDNFFGLDNAFTKLGGIYGVSNWLAISASRHTYQKTYEFATKYRLAAQKKQGFPFEIVGFNSLSINTELEKTTLPKLEFTDRLAYVNQILISRKFNDNLSLEIAPTHFHQNYVANNSQDNSQFALGLGGRYKFSKRWSFNMDYAAHLNRASNSGFKNPLSIGFDLETGGHVFQMHFTNSQAMHESGYLGNTTGSWNDGQIAFGFNLIRVF
;
A
#
# COMPACT_ATOMS: atom_id res chain seq x y z
N GLY A 1 -1.40 -7.60 -10.80
CA GLY A 1 -1.73 -7.66 -9.37
C GLY A 1 -2.71 -6.58 -8.95
N LEU A 2 -3.34 -6.75 -7.79
CA LEU A 2 -4.23 -5.74 -7.17
C LEU A 2 -3.45 -4.58 -6.53
N GLN A 3 -2.16 -4.78 -6.30
CA GLN A 3 -1.19 -3.80 -5.82
C GLN A 3 0.03 -3.79 -6.74
N ILE A 4 0.77 -2.67 -6.76
CA ILE A 4 2.08 -2.58 -7.43
C ILE A 4 3.12 -3.23 -6.52
N CYS A 5 3.51 -2.61 -5.43
CA CYS A 5 4.21 -3.22 -4.28
C CYS A 5 3.46 -2.84 -2.99
N ASN A 6 3.50 -1.57 -2.59
CA ASN A 6 2.68 -0.99 -1.54
C ASN A 6 1.46 -0.28 -2.11
N MET A 7 1.61 0.48 -3.21
CA MET A 7 0.51 1.21 -3.85
C MET A 7 -0.58 0.27 -4.38
N GLN A 8 -1.83 0.69 -4.24
CA GLN A 8 -2.96 0.09 -4.94
C GLN A 8 -2.75 0.21 -6.44
N SER A 9 -3.27 -0.73 -7.23
CA SER A 9 -3.36 -0.61 -8.69
C SER A 9 -4.80 -0.38 -9.11
N THR A 10 -5.02 0.04 -10.36
CA THR A 10 -6.37 0.20 -10.93
C THR A 10 -7.12 -1.12 -11.17
N LYS A 11 -6.48 -2.28 -10.94
CA LYS A 11 -7.15 -3.58 -11.09
C LYS A 11 -8.19 -3.78 -9.99
N LEU A 12 -9.40 -4.21 -10.37
CA LEU A 12 -10.45 -4.69 -9.48
C LEU A 12 -10.67 -6.19 -9.69
N PRO A 13 -11.11 -6.92 -8.63
CA PRO A 13 -11.71 -8.24 -8.78
C PRO A 13 -12.93 -8.18 -9.71
N ALA A 14 -13.23 -9.24 -10.43
CA ALA A 14 -14.48 -9.37 -11.13
C ALA A 14 -15.64 -9.61 -10.15
N LYS A 15 -16.88 -9.42 -10.60
CA LYS A 15 -18.06 -9.69 -9.78
C LYS A 15 -18.05 -11.14 -9.28
N GLY A 16 -18.14 -11.29 -7.95
CA GLY A 16 -18.19 -12.59 -7.27
C GLY A 16 -16.82 -13.19 -6.95
N GLU A 17 -15.72 -12.64 -7.49
CA GLU A 17 -14.37 -13.09 -7.12
C GLU A 17 -14.00 -12.64 -5.71
N PHE A 18 -13.40 -13.55 -4.96
CA PHE A 18 -12.80 -13.26 -3.67
C PHE A 18 -11.28 -13.47 -3.75
N TYR A 19 -10.54 -12.47 -3.30
CA TYR A 19 -9.08 -12.50 -3.22
C TYR A 19 -8.67 -12.56 -1.75
N PHE A 20 -7.93 -13.59 -1.37
CA PHE A 20 -7.27 -13.67 -0.08
C PHE A 20 -5.85 -13.16 -0.20
N LEU A 21 -5.46 -12.27 0.72
CA LEU A 21 -4.15 -11.61 0.72
C LEU A 21 -3.42 -11.93 2.03
N VAL A 22 -2.20 -12.42 1.90
CA VAL A 22 -1.22 -12.51 2.98
C VAL A 22 -0.02 -11.66 2.59
N SER A 23 0.36 -10.71 3.43
CA SER A 23 1.56 -9.89 3.20
C SER A 23 2.46 -9.90 4.42
N HIS A 24 3.76 -9.90 4.17
CA HIS A 24 4.80 -9.74 5.18
C HIS A 24 5.74 -8.60 4.82
N ARG A 25 6.19 -7.88 5.85
CA ARG A 25 7.32 -6.97 5.80
C ARG A 25 8.24 -7.35 6.93
N PHE A 26 9.42 -7.82 6.58
CA PHE A 26 10.43 -8.20 7.55
C PHE A 26 11.06 -6.97 8.21
N GLY A 27 11.99 -7.20 9.12
CA GLY A 27 12.80 -6.14 9.69
C GLY A 27 13.78 -5.57 8.67
N ASP A 28 14.58 -4.66 9.14
CA ASP A 28 15.52 -3.89 8.35
C ASP A 28 16.78 -4.70 8.04
N LEU A 29 17.24 -4.70 6.80
CA LEU A 29 18.50 -5.35 6.39
C LEU A 29 19.71 -4.78 7.12
N ALA A 30 19.68 -3.50 7.53
CA ALA A 30 20.74 -2.85 8.29
C ALA A 30 20.95 -3.46 9.70
N GLN A 31 20.01 -4.29 10.20
CA GLN A 31 20.16 -5.03 11.45
C GLN A 31 21.28 -6.08 11.40
N GLY A 32 21.73 -6.45 10.19
CA GLY A 32 22.90 -7.33 10.01
C GLY A 32 22.67 -8.78 10.43
N MET A 33 23.79 -9.49 10.60
CA MET A 33 23.80 -10.93 10.90
C MET A 33 23.12 -11.29 12.22
N ASP A 34 23.20 -10.42 13.23
CA ASP A 34 22.68 -10.70 14.58
C ASP A 34 21.15 -10.86 14.61
N ASN A 35 20.44 -10.25 13.65
CA ASN A 35 19.00 -10.37 13.46
C ASN A 35 18.66 -11.01 12.11
N PHE A 36 19.58 -11.83 11.58
CA PHE A 36 19.43 -12.49 10.29
C PHE A 36 18.95 -11.54 9.19
N PHE A 37 19.59 -10.37 9.09
CA PHE A 37 19.24 -9.29 8.15
C PHE A 37 17.75 -8.84 8.24
N GLY A 38 17.21 -8.81 9.46
CA GLY A 38 15.83 -8.43 9.74
C GLY A 38 14.80 -9.55 9.62
N LEU A 39 15.17 -10.75 9.17
CA LEU A 39 14.23 -11.86 8.97
C LEU A 39 13.65 -12.43 10.28
N ASP A 40 14.27 -12.15 11.43
CA ASP A 40 13.75 -12.58 12.74
C ASP A 40 12.51 -11.79 13.17
N ASN A 41 12.21 -10.65 12.54
CA ASN A 41 11.06 -9.81 12.83
C ASN A 41 10.19 -9.65 11.59
N ALA A 42 8.88 -9.68 11.76
CA ALA A 42 7.96 -9.46 10.66
C ALA A 42 6.66 -8.78 11.09
N PHE A 43 6.19 -7.86 10.27
CA PHE A 43 4.81 -7.40 10.29
C PHE A 43 4.01 -8.19 9.26
N THR A 44 2.81 -8.59 9.65
CA THR A 44 1.90 -9.40 8.83
C THR A 44 0.61 -8.63 8.55
N LYS A 45 0.13 -8.72 7.32
CA LYS A 45 -1.22 -8.31 6.91
C LYS A 45 -1.98 -9.55 6.43
N LEU A 46 -3.17 -9.75 6.97
CA LEU A 46 -4.15 -10.69 6.45
C LEU A 46 -5.36 -9.90 5.94
N GLY A 47 -5.82 -10.18 4.75
CA GLY A 47 -6.94 -9.45 4.17
C GLY A 47 -7.75 -10.23 3.17
N GLY A 48 -8.97 -9.76 2.94
CA GLY A 48 -9.87 -10.23 1.91
C GLY A 48 -10.37 -9.08 1.07
N ILE A 49 -10.48 -9.30 -0.24
CA ILE A 49 -11.01 -8.34 -1.22
C ILE A 49 -12.09 -9.05 -2.00
N TYR A 50 -13.29 -8.49 -2.06
CA TYR A 50 -14.44 -9.06 -2.76
C TYR A 50 -14.97 -8.15 -3.86
N GLY A 51 -15.13 -8.70 -5.05
CA GLY A 51 -15.77 -8.01 -6.18
C GLY A 51 -17.29 -8.02 -6.05
N VAL A 52 -17.86 -6.92 -5.56
CA VAL A 52 -19.32 -6.75 -5.43
C VAL A 52 -19.95 -6.66 -6.82
N SER A 53 -19.27 -5.97 -7.72
CA SER A 53 -19.65 -5.81 -9.12
C SER A 53 -18.39 -5.62 -9.97
N ASN A 54 -18.53 -5.56 -11.29
CA ASN A 54 -17.37 -5.32 -12.19
C ASN A 54 -16.75 -3.92 -12.03
N TRP A 55 -17.39 -3.03 -11.29
CA TRP A 55 -16.91 -1.67 -11.04
C TRP A 55 -16.69 -1.35 -9.55
N LEU A 56 -17.08 -2.24 -8.62
CA LEU A 56 -16.99 -2.01 -7.18
C LEU A 56 -16.41 -3.23 -6.47
N ALA A 57 -15.39 -3.02 -5.66
CA ALA A 57 -14.83 -3.99 -4.72
C ALA A 57 -14.76 -3.39 -3.31
N ILE A 58 -14.91 -4.26 -2.32
CA ILE A 58 -14.74 -3.95 -0.91
C ILE A 58 -13.65 -4.82 -0.32
N SER A 59 -12.96 -4.34 0.70
CA SER A 59 -11.92 -5.09 1.37
C SER A 59 -11.90 -4.84 2.86
N ALA A 60 -11.43 -5.86 3.59
CA ALA A 60 -11.13 -5.76 5.01
C ALA A 60 -9.80 -6.45 5.28
N SER A 61 -8.98 -5.88 6.16
CA SER A 61 -7.69 -6.47 6.53
C SER A 61 -7.30 -6.13 7.96
N ARG A 62 -6.41 -6.97 8.51
CA ARG A 62 -5.78 -6.81 9.82
C ARG A 62 -4.26 -6.82 9.65
N HIS A 63 -3.63 -5.81 10.22
CA HIS A 63 -2.18 -5.63 10.20
C HIS A 63 -1.63 -5.80 11.62
N THR A 64 -0.48 -6.45 11.77
CA THR A 64 0.23 -6.46 13.06
C THR A 64 0.93 -5.12 13.32
N TYR A 65 1.33 -4.39 12.26
CA TYR A 65 1.83 -3.02 12.38
C TYR A 65 0.76 -2.12 13.00
N GLN A 66 1.08 -1.49 14.14
CA GLN A 66 0.16 -0.67 14.95
C GLN A 66 -1.17 -1.38 15.29
N LYS A 67 -1.21 -2.72 15.22
CA LYS A 67 -2.43 -3.51 15.43
C LYS A 67 -3.64 -2.95 14.67
N THR A 68 -3.41 -2.58 13.39
CA THR A 68 -4.37 -1.81 12.58
C THR A 68 -5.42 -2.71 11.92
N TYR A 69 -6.69 -2.31 11.97
CA TYR A 69 -7.75 -2.80 11.11
C TYR A 69 -7.97 -1.81 9.97
N GLU A 70 -8.17 -2.30 8.75
CA GLU A 70 -8.42 -1.47 7.58
C GLU A 70 -9.64 -1.99 6.83
N PHE A 71 -10.52 -1.06 6.45
CA PHE A 71 -11.67 -1.30 5.58
C PHE A 71 -11.53 -0.38 4.38
N ALA A 72 -11.73 -0.90 3.18
CA ALA A 72 -11.58 -0.09 2.00
C ALA A 72 -12.59 -0.43 0.90
N THR A 73 -12.80 0.54 0.03
CA THR A 73 -13.57 0.41 -1.21
C THR A 73 -12.72 0.84 -2.38
N LYS A 74 -12.87 0.12 -3.49
CA LYS A 74 -12.23 0.44 -4.77
C LYS A 74 -13.30 0.43 -5.85
N TYR A 75 -13.39 1.52 -6.64
CA TYR A 75 -14.47 1.65 -7.62
C TYR A 75 -13.97 2.28 -8.92
N ARG A 76 -14.36 1.68 -10.05
CA ARG A 76 -13.97 2.14 -11.38
C ARG A 76 -14.80 3.34 -11.78
N LEU A 77 -14.13 4.43 -12.13
CA LEU A 77 -14.72 5.68 -12.63
C LEU A 77 -14.68 5.74 -14.15
N ALA A 78 -13.59 5.28 -14.76
CA ALA A 78 -13.47 5.21 -16.21
C ALA A 78 -12.56 4.03 -16.61
N ALA A 79 -12.86 3.40 -17.74
CA ALA A 79 -12.09 2.29 -18.25
C ALA A 79 -11.28 2.71 -19.49
N GLN A 80 -10.01 2.26 -19.54
CA GLN A 80 -9.16 2.45 -20.69
C GLN A 80 -9.71 1.67 -21.91
N LYS A 81 -9.75 2.33 -23.08
CA LYS A 81 -10.17 1.74 -24.36
C LYS A 81 -9.05 1.85 -25.38
N LYS A 82 -8.90 0.83 -26.23
CA LYS A 82 -7.90 0.86 -27.33
C LYS A 82 -8.12 2.02 -28.32
N GLN A 83 -9.37 2.32 -28.62
CA GLN A 83 -9.77 3.48 -29.41
C GLN A 83 -10.77 4.26 -28.57
N GLY A 84 -10.31 5.40 -27.99
CA GLY A 84 -11.12 6.25 -27.13
C GLY A 84 -10.37 6.73 -25.90
N PHE A 85 -11.00 6.66 -24.74
CA PHE A 85 -10.42 7.18 -23.49
C PHE A 85 -9.15 6.41 -23.09
N PRO A 86 -8.00 7.09 -22.93
CA PRO A 86 -6.70 6.44 -22.85
C PRO A 86 -6.28 5.97 -21.46
N PHE A 87 -7.09 6.21 -20.42
CA PHE A 87 -6.74 5.91 -19.04
C PHE A 87 -7.75 4.97 -18.37
N GLU A 88 -7.29 4.19 -17.41
CA GLU A 88 -8.11 3.56 -16.40
C GLU A 88 -8.11 4.47 -15.18
N ILE A 89 -9.29 4.85 -14.67
CA ILE A 89 -9.44 5.69 -13.48
C ILE A 89 -10.25 4.95 -12.45
N VAL A 90 -9.70 4.84 -11.24
CA VAL A 90 -10.29 4.10 -10.12
C VAL A 90 -10.19 4.96 -8.86
N GLY A 91 -11.30 5.11 -8.14
CA GLY A 91 -11.31 5.67 -6.81
C GLY A 91 -10.97 4.60 -5.77
N PHE A 92 -10.22 4.99 -4.75
CA PHE A 92 -9.93 4.16 -3.58
C PHE A 92 -10.15 4.99 -2.32
N ASN A 93 -10.94 4.45 -1.39
CA ASN A 93 -11.14 5.05 -0.07
C ASN A 93 -10.90 3.99 0.99
N SER A 94 -10.18 4.35 2.05
CA SER A 94 -10.00 3.48 3.20
C SER A 94 -10.19 4.20 4.53
N LEU A 95 -10.62 3.41 5.52
CA LEU A 95 -10.65 3.74 6.93
C LEU A 95 -9.74 2.76 7.65
N SER A 96 -8.75 3.27 8.38
CA SER A 96 -7.91 2.46 9.24
C SER A 96 -8.10 2.82 10.71
N ILE A 97 -7.99 1.81 11.58
CA ILE A 97 -8.18 1.92 13.03
C ILE A 97 -6.91 1.41 13.70
N ASN A 98 -6.10 2.33 14.26
CA ASN A 98 -4.91 2.01 15.03
C ASN A 98 -5.32 1.59 16.45
N THR A 99 -5.26 0.29 16.75
CA THR A 99 -5.63 -0.23 18.07
C THR A 99 -4.44 -0.36 19.03
N GLU A 100 -3.24 0.02 18.61
CA GLU A 100 -2.04 0.03 19.46
C GLU A 100 -1.98 1.26 20.38
N LEU A 101 -2.61 2.39 20.00
CA LEU A 101 -2.69 3.56 20.87
C LEU A 101 -3.38 3.21 22.21
N GLU A 102 -2.78 3.62 23.33
CA GLU A 102 -3.27 3.28 24.67
C GLU A 102 -3.44 4.52 25.56
N LYS A 103 -4.45 4.49 26.44
CA LYS A 103 -4.69 5.56 27.42
C LYS A 103 -3.59 5.69 28.48
N THR A 104 -2.77 4.65 28.66
CA THR A 104 -1.60 4.69 29.55
C THR A 104 -0.55 5.70 29.09
N THR A 105 -0.37 5.83 27.77
CA THR A 105 0.55 6.78 27.14
C THR A 105 -0.14 8.06 26.68
N LEU A 106 -1.44 7.99 26.38
CA LEU A 106 -2.28 9.09 25.91
C LEU A 106 -3.55 9.18 26.76
N PRO A 107 -3.51 9.82 27.95
CA PRO A 107 -4.62 9.80 28.93
C PRO A 107 -5.96 10.34 28.38
N LYS A 108 -5.91 11.26 27.41
CA LYS A 108 -7.09 11.86 26.76
C LYS A 108 -7.54 11.15 25.50
N LEU A 109 -6.96 9.97 25.19
CA LEU A 109 -7.25 9.22 23.96
C LEU A 109 -8.74 8.86 23.88
N GLU A 110 -9.37 9.25 22.79
CA GLU A 110 -10.72 8.86 22.39
C GLU A 110 -10.66 7.83 21.27
N PHE A 111 -11.78 7.15 20.99
CA PHE A 111 -11.85 6.17 19.88
C PHE A 111 -11.56 6.84 18.53
N THR A 112 -12.06 8.05 18.32
CA THR A 112 -11.87 8.84 17.10
C THR A 112 -10.41 9.13 16.79
N ASP A 113 -9.55 9.27 17.80
CA ASP A 113 -8.11 9.51 17.60
C ASP A 113 -7.41 8.34 16.90
N ARG A 114 -7.97 7.13 17.01
CA ARG A 114 -7.44 5.92 16.37
C ARG A 114 -7.68 5.86 14.87
N LEU A 115 -8.52 6.74 14.32
CA LEU A 115 -9.00 6.69 12.95
C LEU A 115 -8.08 7.45 12.00
N ALA A 116 -7.85 6.85 10.83
CA ALA A 116 -7.26 7.55 9.69
C ALA A 116 -8.05 7.23 8.42
N TYR A 117 -8.15 8.21 7.55
CA TYR A 117 -8.94 8.16 6.32
C TYR A 117 -8.05 8.40 5.12
N VAL A 118 -8.29 7.69 4.02
CA VAL A 118 -7.57 7.87 2.76
C VAL A 118 -8.57 8.05 1.63
N ASN A 119 -8.32 9.05 0.79
CA ASN A 119 -9.02 9.29 -0.46
C ASN A 119 -7.98 9.37 -1.57
N GLN A 120 -8.05 8.44 -2.53
CA GLN A 120 -7.05 8.29 -3.57
C GLN A 120 -7.73 8.13 -4.93
N ILE A 121 -7.18 8.77 -5.94
CA ILE A 121 -7.56 8.56 -7.33
C ILE A 121 -6.39 7.86 -8.02
N LEU A 122 -6.60 6.66 -8.49
CA LEU A 122 -5.63 5.86 -9.24
C LEU A 122 -5.87 6.12 -10.72
N ILE A 123 -4.87 6.62 -11.42
CA ILE A 123 -4.93 6.91 -12.85
C ILE A 123 -3.81 6.11 -13.51
N SER A 124 -4.17 5.05 -14.22
CA SER A 124 -3.19 4.23 -14.90
C SER A 124 -3.38 4.23 -16.41
N ARG A 125 -2.29 3.90 -17.10
CA ARG A 125 -2.30 3.65 -18.53
C ARG A 125 -1.47 2.41 -18.84
N LYS A 126 -2.10 1.45 -19.51
CA LYS A 126 -1.41 0.36 -20.17
C LYS A 126 -0.97 0.88 -21.56
N PHE A 127 0.34 1.12 -21.71
CA PHE A 127 0.92 1.65 -22.96
C PHE A 127 1.04 0.56 -24.03
N ASN A 128 1.37 -0.65 -23.60
CA ASN A 128 1.46 -1.84 -24.44
C ASN A 128 1.27 -3.09 -23.54
N ASP A 129 1.48 -4.29 -24.07
CA ASP A 129 1.28 -5.53 -23.32
C ASP A 129 2.29 -5.72 -22.18
N ASN A 130 3.40 -5.00 -22.22
CA ASN A 130 4.46 -5.13 -21.24
C ASN A 130 4.49 -3.98 -20.22
N LEU A 131 4.19 -2.73 -20.61
CA LEU A 131 4.36 -1.54 -19.79
C LEU A 131 3.03 -0.94 -19.35
N SER A 132 2.86 -0.78 -18.06
CA SER A 132 1.80 0.01 -17.44
C SER A 132 2.41 0.99 -16.43
N LEU A 133 1.92 2.23 -16.43
CA LEU A 133 2.29 3.25 -15.46
C LEU A 133 1.05 3.78 -14.76
N GLU A 134 1.23 4.27 -13.55
CA GLU A 134 0.16 4.78 -12.70
C GLU A 134 0.61 6.00 -11.90
N ILE A 135 -0.28 6.96 -11.75
CA ILE A 135 -0.16 8.07 -10.79
C ILE A 135 -1.33 8.00 -9.82
N ALA A 136 -1.09 8.39 -8.57
CA ALA A 136 -2.06 8.28 -7.49
C ALA A 136 -2.05 9.53 -6.60
N PRO A 137 -2.72 10.63 -7.02
CA PRO A 137 -2.96 11.75 -6.11
C PRO A 137 -3.80 11.26 -4.93
N THR A 138 -3.31 11.57 -3.73
CA THR A 138 -3.86 11.07 -2.47
C THR A 138 -4.00 12.18 -1.46
N HIS A 139 -5.18 12.28 -0.86
CA HIS A 139 -5.42 12.98 0.41
C HIS A 139 -5.61 11.93 1.50
N PHE A 140 -4.93 12.08 2.62
CA PHE A 140 -5.16 11.25 3.80
C PHE A 140 -5.19 12.11 5.07
N HIS A 141 -5.97 11.67 6.03
CA HIS A 141 -6.15 12.35 7.30
C HIS A 141 -5.93 11.37 8.44
N GLN A 142 -5.02 11.71 9.34
CA GLN A 142 -4.77 10.95 10.56
C GLN A 142 -5.28 11.78 11.74
N ASN A 143 -6.27 11.26 12.48
CA ASN A 143 -6.81 11.99 13.64
C ASN A 143 -5.77 12.14 14.75
N TYR A 144 -4.83 11.21 14.84
CA TYR A 144 -3.67 11.31 15.70
C TYR A 144 -2.38 11.35 14.88
N VAL A 145 -1.58 12.37 15.09
CA VAL A 145 -0.20 12.51 14.61
C VAL A 145 0.72 12.76 15.80
N ALA A 146 1.80 11.99 15.90
CA ALA A 146 2.72 12.10 17.05
C ALA A 146 3.54 13.41 17.06
N ASN A 147 3.73 14.01 15.88
CA ASN A 147 4.48 15.26 15.72
C ASN A 147 3.51 16.44 15.60
N ASN A 148 3.50 17.32 16.58
CA ASN A 148 2.64 18.50 16.63
C ASN A 148 2.85 19.48 15.46
N SER A 149 3.96 19.40 14.75
CA SER A 149 4.23 20.22 13.55
C SER A 149 3.65 19.62 12.27
N GLN A 150 3.17 18.37 12.31
CA GLN A 150 2.56 17.71 11.16
C GLN A 150 1.06 17.96 11.17
N ASP A 151 0.54 18.46 10.04
CA ASP A 151 -0.90 18.57 9.83
C ASP A 151 -1.58 17.21 9.85
N ASN A 152 -2.78 17.14 10.40
CA ASN A 152 -3.61 15.94 10.36
C ASN A 152 -4.03 15.58 8.92
N SER A 153 -4.38 16.60 8.11
CA SER A 153 -4.67 16.46 6.69
C SER A 153 -3.41 16.53 5.87
N GLN A 154 -3.13 15.46 5.14
CA GLN A 154 -1.88 15.24 4.46
C GLN A 154 -2.11 14.89 2.98
N PHE A 155 -1.17 15.25 2.14
CA PHE A 155 -1.25 15.05 0.70
C PHE A 155 -0.01 14.30 0.19
N ALA A 156 -0.23 13.38 -0.73
CA ALA A 156 0.85 12.64 -1.38
C ALA A 156 0.54 12.45 -2.87
N LEU A 157 1.60 12.27 -3.64
CA LEU A 157 1.53 11.86 -5.04
C LEU A 157 2.26 10.53 -5.19
N GLY A 158 1.51 9.47 -5.45
CA GLY A 158 2.05 8.17 -5.79
C GLY A 158 2.42 8.07 -7.27
N LEU A 159 3.53 7.39 -7.55
CA LEU A 159 4.00 7.03 -8.88
C LEU A 159 4.29 5.54 -8.88
N GLY A 160 3.73 4.80 -9.82
CA GLY A 160 3.91 3.37 -9.89
C GLY A 160 4.08 2.87 -11.32
N GLY A 161 4.74 1.74 -11.46
CA GLY A 161 4.95 1.13 -12.74
C GLY A 161 5.11 -0.38 -12.66
N ARG A 162 4.72 -1.03 -13.76
CA ARG A 162 4.89 -2.45 -13.98
C ARG A 162 5.44 -2.69 -15.36
N TYR A 163 6.51 -3.49 -15.43
CA TYR A 163 7.09 -3.97 -16.68
C TYR A 163 7.08 -5.49 -16.73
N LYS A 164 6.29 -6.05 -17.64
CA LYS A 164 6.15 -7.48 -17.86
C LYS A 164 7.22 -7.95 -18.87
N PHE A 165 8.22 -8.67 -18.40
CA PHE A 165 9.32 -9.16 -19.26
C PHE A 165 9.16 -10.62 -19.68
N SER A 166 8.16 -11.32 -19.10
CA SER A 166 7.74 -12.64 -19.57
C SER A 166 6.24 -12.86 -19.36
N LYS A 167 5.71 -14.00 -19.79
CA LYS A 167 4.28 -14.34 -19.59
C LYS A 167 3.87 -14.38 -18.12
N ARG A 168 4.80 -14.70 -17.21
CA ARG A 168 4.54 -14.89 -15.77
C ARG A 168 5.25 -13.89 -14.89
N TRP A 169 6.35 -13.29 -15.36
CA TRP A 169 7.17 -12.42 -14.56
C TRP A 169 7.00 -10.95 -14.94
N SER A 170 6.91 -10.11 -13.94
CA SER A 170 6.97 -8.66 -14.10
C SER A 170 7.84 -8.02 -13.02
N PHE A 171 8.48 -6.91 -13.40
CA PHE A 171 9.13 -5.97 -12.51
C PHE A 171 8.14 -4.89 -12.10
N ASN A 172 8.12 -4.52 -10.82
CA ASN A 172 7.24 -3.51 -10.27
C ASN A 172 8.04 -2.53 -9.43
N MET A 173 7.61 -1.28 -9.46
CA MET A 173 8.20 -0.22 -8.65
C MET A 173 7.11 0.77 -8.27
N ASP A 174 7.11 1.23 -7.03
CA ASP A 174 6.29 2.35 -6.58
C ASP A 174 7.05 3.32 -5.67
N TYR A 175 6.68 4.58 -5.76
CA TYR A 175 7.21 5.68 -4.97
C TYR A 175 6.06 6.63 -4.63
N ALA A 176 6.08 7.23 -3.44
CA ALA A 176 5.16 8.31 -3.12
C ALA A 176 5.87 9.52 -2.53
N ALA A 177 5.65 10.68 -3.13
CA ALA A 177 6.08 11.96 -2.59
C ALA A 177 5.01 12.49 -1.62
N HIS A 178 5.36 12.68 -0.35
CA HIS A 178 4.52 13.36 0.62
C HIS A 178 4.70 14.88 0.46
N LEU A 179 3.62 15.60 0.19
CA LEU A 179 3.70 16.99 -0.30
C LEU A 179 3.73 18.06 0.82
N ASN A 180 3.16 17.77 1.98
CA ASN A 180 3.14 18.68 3.14
C ASN A 180 3.71 18.05 4.41
N ARG A 181 4.77 17.25 4.27
CA ARG A 181 5.46 16.64 5.39
C ARG A 181 6.16 17.69 6.24
N ALA A 182 5.99 17.63 7.56
CA ALA A 182 6.74 18.46 8.48
C ALA A 182 8.25 18.16 8.39
N SER A 183 9.08 19.19 8.29
CA SER A 183 10.54 19.07 8.08
C SER A 183 11.25 18.30 9.20
N ASN A 184 10.69 18.33 10.40
CA ASN A 184 11.23 17.67 11.61
C ASN A 184 10.55 16.33 11.91
N SER A 185 9.76 15.77 11.01
CA SER A 185 8.99 14.54 11.27
C SER A 185 9.87 13.29 11.42
N GLY A 186 11.06 13.28 10.83
CA GLY A 186 11.93 12.09 10.75
C GLY A 186 11.48 11.05 9.73
N PHE A 187 10.27 11.14 9.21
CA PHE A 187 9.74 10.21 8.21
C PHE A 187 10.29 10.48 6.80
N LYS A 188 10.27 9.44 5.99
CA LYS A 188 10.79 9.43 4.61
C LYS A 188 9.69 9.12 3.62
N ASN A 189 9.96 9.39 2.34
CA ASN A 189 9.08 8.96 1.26
C ASN A 189 9.25 7.46 1.01
N PRO A 190 8.15 6.70 0.88
CA PRO A 190 8.21 5.27 0.59
C PRO A 190 8.67 5.04 -0.85
N LEU A 191 9.56 4.08 -1.03
CA LEU A 191 10.01 3.54 -2.31
C LEU A 191 10.06 2.02 -2.20
N SER A 192 9.46 1.34 -3.16
CA SER A 192 9.48 -0.12 -3.23
C SER A 192 9.84 -0.60 -4.62
N ILE A 193 10.61 -1.67 -4.69
CA ILE A 193 11.04 -2.31 -5.93
C ILE A 193 10.84 -3.82 -5.78
N GLY A 194 10.21 -4.46 -6.76
CA GLY A 194 9.90 -5.87 -6.65
C GLY A 194 9.63 -6.59 -7.96
N PHE A 195 9.34 -7.88 -7.81
CA PHE A 195 8.99 -8.78 -8.90
C PHE A 195 7.73 -9.56 -8.55
N ASP A 196 6.86 -9.73 -9.55
CA ASP A 196 5.70 -10.63 -9.46
C ASP A 196 5.94 -11.88 -10.28
N LEU A 197 5.53 -13.02 -9.71
CA LEU A 197 5.33 -14.26 -10.40
C LEU A 197 3.82 -14.58 -10.41
N GLU A 198 3.20 -14.54 -11.58
CA GLU A 198 1.81 -14.90 -11.79
C GLU A 198 1.69 -16.36 -12.22
N THR A 199 0.94 -17.14 -11.44
CA THR A 199 0.50 -18.50 -11.80
C THR A 199 -1.01 -18.52 -11.86
N GLY A 200 -1.64 -19.49 -12.51
CA GLY A 200 -3.05 -19.47 -12.88
C GLY A 200 -4.11 -19.14 -11.79
N GLY A 201 -3.75 -19.03 -10.54
CA GLY A 201 -4.66 -18.64 -9.43
C GLY A 201 -3.96 -17.89 -8.30
N HIS A 202 -2.63 -17.70 -8.42
CA HIS A 202 -1.84 -17.04 -7.40
C HIS A 202 -0.95 -15.96 -8.02
N VAL A 203 -0.73 -14.89 -7.26
CA VAL A 203 0.31 -13.89 -7.51
C VAL A 203 1.27 -13.90 -6.33
N PHE A 204 2.52 -14.22 -6.58
CA PHE A 204 3.62 -14.09 -5.64
C PHE A 204 4.37 -12.82 -5.97
N GLN A 205 4.37 -11.88 -5.04
CA GLN A 205 5.08 -10.61 -5.20
C GLN A 205 6.17 -10.53 -4.14
N MET A 206 7.41 -10.41 -4.56
CA MET A 206 8.58 -10.21 -3.70
C MET A 206 9.15 -8.83 -3.95
N HIS A 207 9.47 -8.09 -2.89
CA HIS A 207 9.97 -6.72 -3.04
C HIS A 207 10.84 -6.31 -1.87
N PHE A 208 11.60 -5.25 -2.12
CA PHE A 208 12.30 -4.46 -1.11
C PHE A 208 11.60 -3.12 -0.95
N THR A 209 11.45 -2.66 0.28
CA THR A 209 10.77 -1.42 0.62
C THR A 209 11.38 -0.80 1.87
N ASN A 210 11.39 0.51 1.95
CA ASN A 210 11.76 1.22 3.17
C ASN A 210 10.57 1.45 4.13
N SER A 211 9.39 0.91 3.81
CA SER A 211 8.19 1.00 4.65
C SER A 211 7.77 -0.36 5.19
N GLN A 212 7.56 -0.47 6.49
CA GLN A 212 7.01 -1.66 7.14
C GLN A 212 5.48 -1.63 7.22
N ALA A 213 4.87 -0.44 7.16
CA ALA A 213 3.42 -0.29 7.09
C ALA A 213 2.89 -0.77 5.73
N MET A 214 1.72 -1.42 5.73
CA MET A 214 1.10 -2.04 4.55
C MET A 214 -0.29 -1.48 4.25
N HIS A 215 -0.68 -0.39 4.91
CA HIS A 215 -1.90 0.38 4.67
C HIS A 215 -1.53 1.80 4.26
N GLU A 216 -2.37 2.46 3.50
CA GLU A 216 -2.03 3.69 2.79
C GLU A 216 -1.60 4.81 3.73
N SER A 217 -2.35 5.12 4.77
CA SER A 217 -1.98 6.18 5.73
C SER A 217 -0.66 5.87 6.45
N GLY A 218 -0.35 4.60 6.67
CA GLY A 218 0.89 4.16 7.31
C GLY A 218 2.11 4.32 6.40
N TYR A 219 2.11 3.73 5.20
CA TYR A 219 3.29 3.83 4.34
C TYR A 219 3.49 5.25 3.78
N LEU A 220 2.43 6.02 3.55
CA LEU A 220 2.52 7.40 3.09
C LEU A 220 3.02 8.34 4.20
N GLY A 221 2.50 8.19 5.42
CA GLY A 221 2.74 9.10 6.54
C GLY A 221 3.91 8.72 7.44
N ASN A 222 4.16 7.43 7.64
CA ASN A 222 4.97 6.94 8.76
C ASN A 222 6.15 6.05 8.34
N THR A 223 6.61 6.13 7.10
CA THR A 223 7.79 5.40 6.63
C THR A 223 9.05 5.94 7.29
N THR A 224 9.82 5.09 7.95
CA THR A 224 11.03 5.46 8.71
C THR A 224 12.32 5.08 8.01
N GLY A 225 12.32 4.05 7.17
CA GLY A 225 13.52 3.51 6.54
C GLY A 225 14.15 4.47 5.51
N SER A 226 15.46 4.37 5.36
CA SER A 226 16.25 5.11 4.38
C SER A 226 16.99 4.13 3.46
N TRP A 227 16.77 4.28 2.15
CA TRP A 227 17.48 3.48 1.15
C TRP A 227 18.98 3.73 1.16
N ASN A 228 19.39 4.97 1.43
CA ASN A 228 20.81 5.35 1.47
C ASN A 228 21.56 4.68 2.63
N ASP A 229 20.86 4.38 3.72
CA ASP A 229 21.42 3.80 4.94
C ASP A 229 21.20 2.27 5.01
N GLY A 230 20.66 1.67 3.93
CA GLY A 230 20.31 0.24 3.91
C GLY A 230 19.14 -0.15 4.81
N GLN A 231 18.39 0.84 5.31
CA GLN A 231 17.21 0.62 6.14
C GLN A 231 16.02 0.27 5.27
N ILE A 232 16.11 -0.89 4.65
CA ILE A 232 15.12 -1.46 3.74
C ILE A 232 14.75 -2.86 4.20
N ALA A 233 13.51 -3.21 4.08
CA ALA A 233 12.95 -4.51 4.45
C ALA A 233 12.68 -5.35 3.21
N PHE A 234 12.98 -6.64 3.28
CA PHE A 234 12.39 -7.60 2.36
C PHE A 234 10.91 -7.78 2.70
N GLY A 235 10.08 -7.92 1.71
CA GLY A 235 8.66 -8.19 1.89
C GLY A 235 8.11 -9.06 0.76
N PHE A 236 6.96 -9.67 1.04
CA PHE A 236 6.20 -10.36 0.02
C PHE A 236 4.69 -10.14 0.19
N ASN A 237 3.97 -10.24 -0.90
CA ASN A 237 2.53 -10.35 -0.94
C ASN A 237 2.17 -11.65 -1.66
N LEU A 238 1.34 -12.47 -1.02
CA LEU A 238 0.74 -13.66 -1.62
C LEU A 238 -0.75 -13.41 -1.80
N ILE A 239 -1.22 -13.50 -3.02
CA ILE A 239 -2.63 -13.27 -3.37
C ILE A 239 -3.16 -14.54 -4.02
N ARG A 240 -4.28 -15.04 -3.50
CA ARG A 240 -5.01 -16.18 -4.05
C ARG A 240 -6.44 -15.78 -4.41
N VAL A 241 -6.87 -16.19 -5.59
CA VAL A 241 -8.23 -15.98 -6.12
C VAL A 241 -9.08 -17.22 -5.87
N PHE A 242 -10.33 -17.01 -5.45
CA PHE A 242 -11.36 -18.03 -5.26
C PHE A 242 -12.61 -17.69 -6.08
#